data_4d949e323bef2bc70bb82c64c50ceed3
#
_entry.id   4d949e323bef2bc70bb82c64c50ceed3
#
_cell.length_a   1.000
_cell.length_b   1.000
_cell.length_c   1.000
_cell.angle_alpha   90.00
_cell.angle_beta   90.00
_cell.angle_gamma   90.00
#
_symmetry.space_group_name_H-M   'P 1'
#
loop_
_entity.id
_entity.type
_entity.pdbx_description
1 polymer ?
#
loop_
_entity_poly.entity_id
_entity_poly.type
_entity_poly.pdbx_seq_one_letter_code
_entity_poly.pdbx_strand_id
1 'polypeptide(L)'
;MPRLRPRHAVRAALAALVPLALLGAVTGPAHATPAAAWPEPVPVVSHVETTDPVVFITIDDGWFHDPAAARLLLDRRVPASLFLLPGAYAYDSGYFHTLLDQGRSRVENHTVTHPDLTTLDAAGQKAEVCGARDQHLARFGDGPRLLRPPYGTYDATTRTTARACGAKALVTWTYDLTTWGQWTPPTPALKAGDIILLHFNETVTRDLERALDAAEAAGLTPAPLRDYVPE
;
A
#
# COMPACT_ATOMS: atom_id res chain seq x y z
N MET A 1 24.61 36.93 85.18
CA MET A 1 24.08 36.42 86.49
C MET A 1 22.68 36.85 86.60
N PRO A 2 21.66 36.12 87.03
CA PRO A 2 21.51 34.71 87.36
C PRO A 2 20.49 33.97 86.45
N ARG A 3 20.47 32.67 86.58
CA ARG A 3 19.68 31.65 85.81
C ARG A 3 18.21 31.63 86.35
N LEU A 4 17.26 31.56 85.47
CA LEU A 4 15.85 31.16 85.79
C LEU A 4 15.50 29.91 84.97
N ARG A 5 15.12 28.83 85.66
CA ARG A 5 14.64 27.57 85.07
C ARG A 5 13.17 27.68 84.73
N PRO A 6 12.66 27.10 83.68
CA PRO A 6 11.21 27.05 83.41
C PRO A 6 10.54 25.84 84.05
N ARG A 7 9.32 26.05 84.41
CA ARG A 7 8.36 25.12 85.01
C ARG A 7 7.79 24.14 83.99
N HIS A 8 7.77 22.87 84.35
CA HIS A 8 7.09 21.82 83.58
C HIS A 8 5.61 21.96 83.67
N ALA A 9 4.94 22.08 82.50
CA ALA A 9 3.50 21.93 82.34
C ALA A 9 3.19 20.54 81.76
N VAL A 10 2.48 19.73 82.61
CA VAL A 10 1.97 18.42 82.18
C VAL A 10 0.71 18.66 81.32
N ARG A 11 0.72 18.25 80.11
CA ARG A 11 -0.44 18.21 79.24
C ARG A 11 -0.97 16.79 79.15
N ALA A 12 -2.18 16.58 79.58
CA ALA A 12 -2.93 15.36 79.43
C ALA A 12 -3.23 15.06 77.95
N ALA A 13 -2.90 13.83 77.51
CA ALA A 13 -3.26 13.37 76.20
C ALA A 13 -4.66 12.77 76.21
N LEU A 14 -5.58 13.38 75.48
CA LEU A 14 -6.86 12.77 75.12
C LEU A 14 -6.62 11.83 73.94
N ALA A 15 -6.82 10.53 74.12
CA ALA A 15 -6.82 9.54 73.05
C ALA A 15 -8.16 9.62 72.27
N ALA A 16 -8.12 10.11 71.06
CA ALA A 16 -9.26 10.06 70.14
C ALA A 16 -9.27 8.67 69.42
N LEU A 17 -10.34 7.91 69.68
CA LEU A 17 -10.66 6.69 68.95
C LEU A 17 -11.13 7.04 67.51
N VAL A 18 -10.35 6.72 66.49
CA VAL A 18 -10.74 6.85 65.11
C VAL A 18 -11.41 5.53 64.70
N PRO A 19 -12.67 5.55 64.21
CA PRO A 19 -13.28 4.33 63.69
C PRO A 19 -12.63 3.94 62.35
N LEU A 20 -12.15 2.70 62.27
CA LEU A 20 -11.61 2.07 61.07
C LEU A 20 -12.78 1.75 60.11
N ALA A 21 -13.04 2.61 59.14
CA ALA A 21 -13.98 2.33 58.07
C ALA A 21 -13.34 1.30 57.09
N LEU A 22 -13.88 0.07 57.08
CA LEU A 22 -13.58 -0.91 56.05
C LEU A 22 -14.14 -0.40 54.69
N LEU A 23 -13.26 0.15 53.84
CA LEU A 23 -13.59 0.34 52.42
C LEU A 23 -13.62 -1.04 51.76
N GLY A 24 -14.81 -1.57 51.54
CA GLY A 24 -15.01 -2.72 50.66
C GLY A 24 -14.64 -2.33 49.23
N ALA A 25 -13.58 -2.92 48.69
CA ALA A 25 -13.26 -2.78 47.29
C ALA A 25 -14.35 -3.46 46.42
N VAL A 26 -15.23 -2.66 45.84
CA VAL A 26 -16.14 -3.15 44.77
C VAL A 26 -15.32 -3.43 43.53
N THR A 27 -14.90 -4.66 43.34
CA THR A 27 -14.32 -5.11 42.06
C THR A 27 -15.47 -5.23 41.04
N GLY A 28 -15.77 -4.13 40.34
CA GLY A 28 -16.63 -4.20 39.16
C GLY A 28 -16.03 -5.13 38.11
N PRO A 29 -16.86 -5.81 37.28
CA PRO A 29 -16.32 -6.64 36.18
C PRO A 29 -15.41 -5.79 35.31
N ALA A 30 -14.18 -6.26 35.12
CA ALA A 30 -13.25 -5.65 34.15
C ALA A 30 -13.93 -5.69 32.77
N HIS A 31 -14.33 -4.54 32.27
CA HIS A 31 -14.76 -4.42 30.89
C HIS A 31 -13.55 -4.71 30.04
N ALA A 32 -13.50 -5.93 29.46
CA ALA A 32 -12.53 -6.24 28.42
C ALA A 32 -12.77 -5.24 27.29
N THR A 33 -11.79 -4.40 27.02
CA THR A 33 -11.80 -3.54 25.83
C THR A 33 -11.98 -4.46 24.63
N PRO A 34 -13.00 -4.27 23.76
CA PRO A 34 -13.14 -5.09 22.58
C PRO A 34 -11.82 -5.05 21.83
N ALA A 35 -11.27 -6.22 21.49
CA ALA A 35 -10.13 -6.29 20.59
C ALA A 35 -10.49 -5.46 19.36
N ALA A 36 -9.61 -4.51 18.97
CA ALA A 36 -9.85 -3.69 17.80
C ALA A 36 -10.21 -4.62 16.65
N ALA A 37 -11.42 -4.50 16.13
CA ALA A 37 -11.84 -5.31 14.98
C ALA A 37 -10.87 -5.07 13.85
N TRP A 38 -10.40 -6.15 13.23
CA TRP A 38 -9.56 -6.05 12.03
C TRP A 38 -10.32 -5.24 10.97
N PRO A 39 -9.67 -4.33 10.25
CA PRO A 39 -10.34 -3.60 9.18
C PRO A 39 -10.90 -4.58 8.15
N GLU A 40 -12.04 -4.23 7.55
CA GLU A 40 -12.62 -5.00 6.46
C GLU A 40 -11.58 -5.20 5.34
N PRO A 41 -11.48 -6.42 4.78
CA PRO A 41 -10.49 -6.70 3.74
C PRO A 41 -10.78 -5.89 2.48
N VAL A 42 -9.72 -5.44 1.79
CA VAL A 42 -9.88 -4.75 0.51
C VAL A 42 -10.46 -5.68 -0.57
N PRO A 43 -11.22 -5.16 -1.55
CA PRO A 43 -11.62 -5.92 -2.72
C PRO A 43 -10.41 -6.36 -3.55
N VAL A 44 -10.60 -7.40 -4.37
CA VAL A 44 -9.63 -7.84 -5.38
C VAL A 44 -10.18 -7.47 -6.74
N VAL A 45 -9.37 -6.78 -7.55
CA VAL A 45 -9.76 -6.27 -8.86
C VAL A 45 -8.82 -6.85 -9.91
N SER A 46 -9.34 -7.72 -10.78
CA SER A 46 -8.62 -8.27 -11.95
C SER A 46 -9.13 -7.69 -13.27
N HIS A 47 -10.27 -7.04 -13.22
CA HIS A 47 -10.96 -6.36 -14.30
C HIS A 47 -11.83 -5.26 -13.69
N VAL A 48 -12.03 -4.17 -14.38
CA VAL A 48 -12.92 -3.09 -13.94
C VAL A 48 -14.25 -3.18 -14.68
N GLU A 49 -15.34 -3.33 -13.93
CA GLU A 49 -16.68 -3.29 -14.51
C GLU A 49 -17.02 -1.85 -14.95
N THR A 50 -16.94 -1.58 -16.25
CA THR A 50 -17.23 -0.26 -16.83
C THR A 50 -17.79 -0.35 -18.24
N THR A 51 -18.59 0.63 -18.62
CA THR A 51 -19.04 0.86 -20.00
C THR A 51 -18.20 1.89 -20.75
N ASP A 52 -17.29 2.57 -20.05
CA ASP A 52 -16.35 3.50 -20.68
C ASP A 52 -15.40 2.72 -21.59
N PRO A 53 -15.06 3.23 -22.78
CA PRO A 53 -14.14 2.54 -23.70
C PRO A 53 -12.69 2.71 -23.25
N VAL A 54 -12.34 2.15 -22.09
CA VAL A 54 -11.03 2.31 -21.45
C VAL A 54 -10.34 0.99 -21.14
N VAL A 55 -9.02 1.05 -21.05
CA VAL A 55 -8.12 -0.03 -20.63
C VAL A 55 -7.11 0.53 -19.65
N PHE A 56 -6.55 -0.33 -18.78
CA PHE A 56 -5.62 0.10 -17.75
C PHE A 56 -4.24 -0.49 -17.98
N ILE A 57 -3.26 0.37 -18.24
CA ILE A 57 -1.85 -0.02 -18.40
C ILE A 57 -1.20 -0.04 -17.02
N THR A 58 -0.63 -1.18 -16.65
CA THR A 58 0.07 -1.36 -15.39
C THR A 58 1.45 -1.96 -15.64
N ILE A 59 2.47 -1.47 -14.93
CA ILE A 59 3.86 -1.90 -15.14
C ILE A 59 4.48 -2.17 -13.77
N ASP A 60 5.03 -3.37 -13.58
CA ASP A 60 5.52 -3.86 -12.30
C ASP A 60 7.06 -3.75 -12.17
N ASP A 61 7.53 -3.91 -10.94
CA ASP A 61 8.91 -3.98 -10.46
C ASP A 61 9.68 -2.65 -10.50
N GLY A 62 10.02 -2.16 -11.67
CA GLY A 62 10.78 -0.91 -11.83
C GLY A 62 12.28 -1.08 -12.08
N TRP A 63 12.79 -2.30 -12.34
CA TRP A 63 14.24 -2.53 -12.41
C TRP A 63 14.91 -2.01 -13.68
N PHE A 64 14.22 -1.96 -14.79
CA PHE A 64 14.78 -1.53 -16.07
C PHE A 64 14.23 -0.16 -16.48
N HIS A 65 15.10 0.85 -16.45
CA HIS A 65 14.77 2.25 -16.75
C HIS A 65 14.98 2.56 -18.23
N ASP A 66 14.11 2.07 -19.12
CA ASP A 66 14.21 2.30 -20.55
C ASP A 66 13.75 3.73 -20.92
N PRO A 67 14.65 4.59 -21.44
CA PRO A 67 14.27 5.93 -21.87
C PRO A 67 13.25 5.96 -23.01
N ALA A 68 13.18 4.88 -23.83
CA ALA A 68 12.19 4.79 -24.90
C ALA A 68 10.80 4.52 -24.35
N ALA A 69 10.66 3.65 -23.33
CA ALA A 69 9.40 3.44 -22.64
C ALA A 69 8.91 4.73 -21.96
N ALA A 70 9.82 5.46 -21.29
CA ALA A 70 9.46 6.74 -20.68
C ALA A 70 8.95 7.74 -21.72
N ARG A 71 9.65 7.91 -22.84
CA ARG A 71 9.17 8.78 -23.92
C ARG A 71 7.81 8.35 -24.47
N LEU A 72 7.59 7.06 -24.66
CA LEU A 72 6.32 6.55 -25.16
C LEU A 72 5.16 6.87 -24.21
N LEU A 73 5.34 6.66 -22.91
CA LEU A 73 4.35 7.00 -21.89
C LEU A 73 4.03 8.50 -21.86
N LEU A 74 5.05 9.36 -21.99
CA LEU A 74 4.89 10.81 -21.97
C LEU A 74 4.25 11.33 -23.26
N ASP A 75 4.77 10.94 -24.43
CA ASP A 75 4.32 11.44 -25.73
C ASP A 75 2.86 11.05 -26.02
N ARG A 76 2.49 9.82 -25.67
CA ARG A 76 1.11 9.32 -25.80
C ARG A 76 0.24 9.64 -24.59
N ARG A 77 0.78 10.32 -23.55
CA ARG A 77 0.07 10.71 -22.32
C ARG A 77 -0.62 9.54 -21.63
N VAL A 78 0.04 8.39 -21.58
CA VAL A 78 -0.49 7.16 -20.97
C VAL A 78 -0.50 7.29 -19.45
N PRO A 79 -1.67 7.18 -18.78
CA PRO A 79 -1.77 7.24 -17.33
C PRO A 79 -1.51 5.85 -16.72
N ALA A 80 -0.27 5.37 -16.76
CA ALA A 80 0.09 4.05 -16.26
C ALA A 80 0.10 3.99 -14.72
N SER A 81 -0.31 2.86 -14.16
CA SER A 81 -0.10 2.51 -12.75
C SER A 81 1.20 1.73 -12.61
N LEU A 82 2.16 2.29 -11.87
CA LEU A 82 3.51 1.76 -11.73
C LEU A 82 3.61 1.06 -10.37
N PHE A 83 3.50 -0.27 -10.33
CA PHE A 83 3.63 -1.05 -9.11
C PHE A 83 5.11 -1.30 -8.82
N LEU A 84 5.72 -0.40 -8.05
CA LEU A 84 7.17 -0.35 -7.89
C LEU A 84 7.64 -1.03 -6.61
N LEU A 85 8.83 -1.62 -6.71
CA LEU A 85 9.66 -2.02 -5.58
C LEU A 85 10.55 -0.84 -5.15
N PRO A 86 10.66 -0.50 -3.86
CA PRO A 86 11.52 0.58 -3.39
C PRO A 86 12.98 0.46 -3.82
N GLY A 87 13.50 -0.78 -3.90
CA GLY A 87 14.85 -1.05 -4.38
C GLY A 87 15.12 -0.57 -5.81
N ALA A 88 14.10 -0.57 -6.66
CA ALA A 88 14.22 -0.20 -8.08
C ALA A 88 14.54 1.28 -8.30
N TYR A 89 14.17 2.16 -7.37
CA TYR A 89 14.47 3.59 -7.45
C TYR A 89 15.46 4.09 -6.37
N ALA A 90 16.06 3.18 -5.59
CA ALA A 90 16.91 3.53 -4.46
C ALA A 90 18.14 4.36 -4.89
N TYR A 91 18.74 4.05 -6.04
CA TYR A 91 19.93 4.71 -6.56
C TYR A 91 19.62 5.81 -7.59
N ASP A 92 18.53 5.66 -8.35
CA ASP A 92 18.08 6.64 -9.34
C ASP A 92 16.55 6.70 -9.36
N SER A 93 16.00 7.75 -8.79
CA SER A 93 14.57 8.02 -8.84
C SER A 93 14.19 9.00 -9.96
N GLY A 94 15.15 9.57 -10.67
CA GLY A 94 14.91 10.59 -11.70
C GLY A 94 14.03 10.09 -12.83
N TYR A 95 14.20 8.82 -13.22
CA TYR A 95 13.35 8.16 -14.21
C TYR A 95 11.87 8.21 -13.80
N PHE A 96 11.53 7.78 -12.59
CA PHE A 96 10.15 7.75 -12.12
C PHE A 96 9.61 9.15 -11.82
N HIS A 97 10.42 10.06 -11.25
CA HIS A 97 10.01 11.47 -11.10
C HIS A 97 9.58 12.07 -12.43
N THR A 98 10.31 11.79 -13.52
CA THR A 98 9.94 12.25 -14.85
C THR A 98 8.55 11.72 -15.27
N LEU A 99 8.27 10.44 -15.04
CA LEU A 99 6.97 9.84 -15.39
C LEU A 99 5.81 10.35 -14.52
N LEU A 100 6.08 10.73 -13.28
CA LEU A 100 5.08 11.23 -12.34
C LEU A 100 4.81 12.73 -12.53
N ASP A 101 5.87 13.55 -12.64
CA ASP A 101 5.79 15.00 -12.64
C ASP A 101 5.40 15.55 -14.02
N GLN A 102 5.89 14.93 -15.09
CA GLN A 102 5.63 15.34 -16.49
C GLN A 102 4.53 14.49 -17.15
N GLY A 103 4.31 13.28 -16.64
CA GLY A 103 3.33 12.32 -17.14
C GLY A 103 2.05 12.30 -16.33
N ARG A 104 1.25 11.27 -16.59
CA ARG A 104 0.01 10.97 -15.86
C ARG A 104 0.09 9.69 -15.06
N SER A 105 1.29 9.09 -14.99
CA SER A 105 1.51 7.85 -14.24
C SER A 105 1.41 8.07 -12.74
N ARG A 106 1.14 6.99 -11.99
CA ARG A 106 1.08 7.00 -10.53
C ARG A 106 1.83 5.79 -9.97
N VAL A 107 2.55 6.00 -8.86
CA VAL A 107 3.22 4.91 -8.16
C VAL A 107 2.23 4.16 -7.30
N GLU A 108 2.28 2.83 -7.37
CA GLU A 108 1.50 1.89 -6.59
C GLU A 108 2.42 0.90 -5.85
N ASN A 109 1.85 0.16 -4.92
CA ASN A 109 2.59 -0.71 -4.02
C ASN A 109 2.82 -2.09 -4.63
N HIS A 110 4.09 -2.56 -4.63
CA HIS A 110 4.46 -3.92 -5.01
C HIS A 110 5.30 -4.64 -3.95
N THR A 111 5.12 -4.27 -2.66
CA THR A 111 5.92 -4.73 -1.50
C THR A 111 7.34 -4.13 -1.46
N VAL A 112 8.12 -4.45 -0.42
CA VAL A 112 9.51 -3.96 -0.30
C VAL A 112 10.48 -4.85 -1.06
N THR A 113 10.37 -6.20 -0.89
CA THR A 113 11.36 -7.16 -1.36
C THR A 113 10.82 -8.22 -2.31
N HIS A 114 9.56 -8.08 -2.73
CA HIS A 114 8.88 -8.98 -3.68
C HIS A 114 8.73 -10.44 -3.20
N PRO A 115 8.33 -10.70 -1.93
CA PRO A 115 8.09 -12.06 -1.49
C PRO A 115 6.70 -12.58 -1.91
N ASP A 116 6.52 -13.88 -1.96
CA ASP A 116 5.17 -14.44 -1.87
C ASP A 116 4.62 -14.14 -0.47
N LEU A 117 3.66 -13.20 -0.40
CA LEU A 117 3.09 -12.74 0.86
C LEU A 117 2.43 -13.85 1.67
N THR A 118 1.90 -14.88 1.01
CA THR A 118 1.22 -16.01 1.69
C THR A 118 2.18 -16.90 2.48
N THR A 119 3.49 -16.76 2.25
CA THR A 119 4.53 -17.47 3.01
C THR A 119 4.92 -16.76 4.30
N LEU A 120 4.45 -15.52 4.50
CA LEU A 120 4.77 -14.67 5.64
C LEU A 120 3.63 -14.66 6.66
N ASP A 121 3.98 -14.50 7.93
CA ASP A 121 2.99 -14.17 8.95
C ASP A 121 2.44 -12.74 8.80
N ALA A 122 1.43 -12.38 9.58
CA ALA A 122 0.78 -11.08 9.50
C ALA A 122 1.75 -9.90 9.75
N ALA A 123 2.75 -10.09 10.62
CA ALA A 123 3.76 -9.07 10.89
C ALA A 123 4.70 -8.89 9.70
N GLY A 124 5.13 -9.98 9.08
CA GLY A 124 5.94 -9.98 7.86
C GLY A 124 5.20 -9.35 6.69
N GLN A 125 3.94 -9.74 6.44
CA GLN A 125 3.12 -9.10 5.40
C GLN A 125 2.96 -7.59 5.64
N LYS A 126 2.74 -7.17 6.90
CA LYS A 126 2.65 -5.75 7.25
C LYS A 126 3.96 -5.01 7.02
N ALA A 127 5.09 -5.60 7.35
CA ALA A 127 6.40 -4.99 7.10
C ALA A 127 6.64 -4.76 5.61
N GLU A 128 6.28 -5.72 4.77
CA GLU A 128 6.38 -5.63 3.31
C GLU A 128 5.45 -4.57 2.71
N VAL A 129 4.17 -4.60 3.07
CA VAL A 129 3.15 -3.73 2.45
C VAL A 129 3.21 -2.30 2.99
N CYS A 130 3.21 -2.11 4.33
CA CYS A 130 3.31 -0.77 4.92
C CYS A 130 4.69 -0.17 4.69
N GLY A 131 5.76 -0.98 4.74
CA GLY A 131 7.13 -0.52 4.50
C GLY A 131 7.30 0.06 3.09
N ALA A 132 6.75 -0.59 2.06
CA ALA A 132 6.76 -0.06 0.70
C ALA A 132 5.95 1.22 0.58
N ARG A 133 4.72 1.28 1.15
CA ARG A 133 3.92 2.50 1.19
C ARG A 133 4.70 3.67 1.76
N ASP A 134 5.35 3.50 2.91
CA ASP A 134 6.07 4.57 3.60
C ASP A 134 7.27 5.05 2.78
N GLN A 135 7.98 4.13 2.11
CA GLN A 135 9.09 4.48 1.23
C GLN A 135 8.63 5.22 -0.03
N HIS A 136 7.52 4.81 -0.64
CA HIS A 136 6.94 5.53 -1.79
C HIS A 136 6.48 6.93 -1.39
N LEU A 137 5.77 7.07 -0.27
CA LEU A 137 5.33 8.37 0.23
C LEU A 137 6.52 9.29 0.54
N ALA A 138 7.55 8.78 1.19
CA ALA A 138 8.76 9.54 1.48
C ALA A 138 9.53 9.96 0.22
N ARG A 139 9.53 9.14 -0.83
CA ARG A 139 10.27 9.40 -2.07
C ARG A 139 9.51 10.32 -3.02
N PHE A 140 8.21 10.12 -3.20
CA PHE A 140 7.43 10.75 -4.26
C PHE A 140 6.39 11.77 -3.75
N GLY A 141 6.17 11.86 -2.43
CA GLY A 141 5.22 12.81 -1.83
C GLY A 141 3.74 12.41 -2.00
N ASP A 142 3.43 11.43 -2.86
CA ASP A 142 2.10 10.81 -3.02
C ASP A 142 2.20 9.33 -2.68
N GLY A 143 1.30 8.86 -1.82
CA GLY A 143 1.27 7.47 -1.39
C GLY A 143 0.52 6.56 -2.36
N PRO A 144 0.91 5.26 -2.43
CA PRO A 144 0.17 4.28 -3.21
C PRO A 144 -1.24 4.08 -2.66
N ARG A 145 -2.20 3.87 -3.54
CA ARG A 145 -3.60 3.55 -3.20
C ARG A 145 -3.99 2.13 -3.55
N LEU A 146 -3.18 1.47 -4.36
CA LEU A 146 -3.39 0.11 -4.82
C LEU A 146 -2.22 -0.74 -4.37
N LEU A 147 -2.47 -2.04 -4.14
CA LEU A 147 -1.43 -3.04 -3.90
C LEU A 147 -1.55 -4.12 -4.97
N ARG A 148 -0.48 -4.42 -5.66
CA ARG A 148 -0.37 -5.68 -6.41
C ARG A 148 0.52 -6.63 -5.61
N PRO A 149 -0.02 -7.78 -5.17
CA PRO A 149 0.79 -8.77 -4.49
C PRO A 149 1.74 -9.44 -5.50
N PRO A 150 3.01 -9.66 -5.14
CA PRO A 150 3.94 -10.43 -5.97
C PRO A 150 3.36 -11.77 -6.42
N TYR A 151 3.63 -12.15 -7.67
CA TYR A 151 3.11 -13.39 -8.29
C TYR A 151 1.58 -13.47 -8.38
N GLY A 152 0.85 -12.43 -8.00
CA GLY A 152 -0.61 -12.43 -7.89
C GLY A 152 -1.13 -13.27 -6.71
N THR A 153 -0.26 -13.72 -5.79
CA THR A 153 -0.64 -14.57 -4.64
C THR A 153 -1.04 -13.73 -3.44
N TYR A 154 -2.16 -14.08 -2.80
CA TYR A 154 -2.67 -13.40 -1.61
C TYR A 154 -3.60 -14.29 -0.80
N ASP A 155 -3.77 -13.96 0.46
CA ASP A 155 -4.72 -14.57 1.38
C ASP A 155 -5.61 -13.53 2.09
N ALA A 156 -6.40 -13.95 3.08
CA ALA A 156 -7.24 -13.05 3.86
C ALA A 156 -6.38 -12.04 4.67
N THR A 157 -5.22 -12.47 5.17
CA THR A 157 -4.26 -11.62 5.89
C THR A 157 -3.71 -10.53 4.98
N THR A 158 -3.37 -10.87 3.74
CA THR A 158 -2.90 -9.91 2.74
C THR A 158 -3.94 -8.80 2.49
N ARG A 159 -5.20 -9.16 2.33
CA ARG A 159 -6.28 -8.21 2.07
C ARG A 159 -6.55 -7.28 3.26
N THR A 160 -6.53 -7.80 4.49
CA THR A 160 -6.69 -6.98 5.71
C THR A 160 -5.47 -6.10 5.97
N THR A 161 -4.26 -6.62 5.73
CA THR A 161 -3.00 -5.87 5.80
C THR A 161 -2.97 -4.72 4.79
N ALA A 162 -3.38 -4.98 3.55
CA ALA A 162 -3.48 -3.96 2.51
C ALA A 162 -4.37 -2.79 2.97
N ARG A 163 -5.55 -3.07 3.54
CA ARG A 163 -6.44 -2.06 4.12
C ARG A 163 -5.76 -1.28 5.23
N ALA A 164 -5.13 -1.97 6.16
CA ALA A 164 -4.43 -1.34 7.28
C ALA A 164 -3.26 -0.45 6.83
N CYS A 165 -2.64 -0.76 5.69
CA CYS A 165 -1.58 0.03 5.07
C CYS A 165 -2.11 1.09 4.08
N GLY A 166 -3.44 1.33 4.02
CA GLY A 166 -4.06 2.40 3.24
C GLY A 166 -4.41 2.06 1.79
N ALA A 167 -4.17 0.82 1.35
CA ALA A 167 -4.62 0.39 0.03
C ALA A 167 -6.16 0.32 -0.03
N LYS A 168 -6.72 0.66 -1.19
CA LYS A 168 -8.16 0.59 -1.48
C LYS A 168 -8.54 -0.74 -2.12
N ALA A 169 -7.63 -1.34 -2.88
CA ALA A 169 -7.81 -2.64 -3.50
C ALA A 169 -6.49 -3.40 -3.63
N LEU A 170 -6.59 -4.74 -3.71
CA LEU A 170 -5.62 -5.58 -4.37
C LEU A 170 -5.91 -5.59 -5.87
N VAL A 171 -4.88 -5.38 -6.68
CA VAL A 171 -5.01 -5.38 -8.13
C VAL A 171 -4.21 -6.54 -8.70
N THR A 172 -4.89 -7.41 -9.43
CA THR A 172 -4.25 -8.40 -10.30
C THR A 172 -4.36 -7.93 -11.76
N TRP A 173 -4.56 -8.80 -12.73
CA TRP A 173 -4.62 -8.41 -14.14
C TRP A 173 -5.61 -9.27 -14.92
N THR A 174 -6.07 -8.75 -16.04
CA THR A 174 -6.84 -9.51 -17.03
C THR A 174 -5.89 -10.26 -17.96
N TYR A 175 -4.84 -9.57 -18.44
CA TYR A 175 -3.84 -10.15 -19.33
C TYR A 175 -2.44 -9.73 -18.93
N ASP A 176 -1.51 -10.70 -18.87
CA ASP A 176 -0.07 -10.43 -18.84
C ASP A 176 0.46 -10.41 -20.30
N LEU A 177 0.89 -9.25 -20.74
CA LEU A 177 1.49 -9.04 -22.07
C LEU A 177 3.00 -8.92 -22.01
N THR A 178 3.64 -9.21 -20.87
CA THR A 178 5.09 -9.16 -20.73
C THR A 178 5.76 -10.25 -21.57
N THR A 179 6.78 -9.87 -22.29
CA THR A 179 7.67 -10.83 -22.93
C THR A 179 8.73 -11.31 -21.96
N TRP A 180 8.83 -12.62 -21.78
CA TRP A 180 9.80 -13.26 -20.90
C TRP A 180 10.84 -14.02 -21.73
N GLY A 181 12.05 -13.50 -21.82
CA GLY A 181 13.10 -14.09 -22.63
C GLY A 181 12.69 -14.17 -24.10
N GLN A 182 12.56 -15.40 -24.63
CA GLN A 182 12.13 -15.63 -26.03
C GLN A 182 10.61 -15.87 -26.17
N TRP A 183 9.89 -16.00 -25.06
CA TRP A 183 8.44 -16.20 -25.08
C TRP A 183 7.71 -14.86 -25.10
N THR A 184 6.91 -14.65 -26.12
CA THR A 184 6.03 -13.48 -26.25
C THR A 184 4.58 -13.97 -26.21
N PRO A 185 3.76 -13.49 -25.26
CA PRO A 185 2.36 -13.88 -25.19
C PRO A 185 1.60 -13.40 -26.42
N PRO A 186 0.57 -14.15 -26.86
CA PRO A 186 -0.34 -13.66 -27.89
C PRO A 186 -1.04 -12.40 -27.42
N THR A 187 -1.27 -11.46 -28.35
CA THR A 187 -2.04 -10.26 -28.04
C THR A 187 -3.54 -10.58 -28.10
N PRO A 188 -4.29 -10.46 -26.99
CA PRO A 188 -5.72 -10.73 -26.98
C PRO A 188 -6.53 -9.62 -27.65
N ALA A 189 -7.80 -9.91 -27.96
CA ALA A 189 -8.77 -8.86 -28.25
C ALA A 189 -9.20 -8.20 -26.93
N LEU A 190 -8.70 -6.98 -26.68
CA LEU A 190 -8.98 -6.24 -25.46
C LEU A 190 -10.44 -5.78 -25.40
N LYS A 191 -10.93 -5.63 -24.16
CA LYS A 191 -12.28 -5.14 -23.84
C LYS A 191 -12.19 -3.98 -22.85
N ALA A 192 -13.26 -3.20 -22.79
CA ALA A 192 -13.40 -2.15 -21.77
C ALA A 192 -13.22 -2.74 -20.37
N GLY A 193 -12.41 -2.09 -19.54
CA GLY A 193 -12.13 -2.54 -18.20
C GLY A 193 -10.94 -3.47 -18.01
N ASP A 194 -10.32 -3.95 -19.10
CA ASP A 194 -9.16 -4.85 -19.00
C ASP A 194 -7.97 -4.17 -18.34
N ILE A 195 -7.34 -4.90 -17.41
CA ILE A 195 -6.11 -4.51 -16.73
C ILE A 195 -4.95 -5.27 -17.37
N ILE A 196 -4.01 -4.54 -17.96
CA ILE A 196 -2.85 -5.09 -18.67
C ILE A 196 -1.65 -5.04 -17.76
N LEU A 197 -1.03 -6.20 -17.53
CA LEU A 197 0.24 -6.34 -16.83
C LEU A 197 1.40 -6.30 -17.82
N LEU A 198 2.37 -5.44 -17.52
CA LEU A 198 3.69 -5.37 -18.10
C LEU A 198 4.72 -5.34 -16.97
N HIS A 199 6.01 -5.52 -17.31
CA HIS A 199 7.10 -5.38 -16.34
C HIS A 199 8.18 -4.45 -16.87
N PHE A 200 8.84 -3.69 -15.99
CA PHE A 200 10.05 -2.94 -16.31
C PHE A 200 11.23 -3.90 -16.50
N ASN A 201 11.26 -4.56 -17.63
CA ASN A 201 12.33 -5.44 -18.10
C ASN A 201 12.89 -4.94 -19.45
N GLU A 202 13.83 -5.67 -20.04
CA GLU A 202 14.49 -5.31 -21.30
C GLU A 202 13.55 -5.19 -22.50
N THR A 203 12.32 -5.68 -22.39
CA THR A 203 11.32 -5.66 -23.46
C THR A 203 10.19 -4.65 -23.23
N VAL A 204 10.24 -3.86 -22.15
CA VAL A 204 9.16 -2.98 -21.70
C VAL A 204 8.64 -2.05 -22.80
N THR A 205 9.52 -1.45 -23.59
CA THR A 205 9.10 -0.55 -24.70
C THR A 205 8.27 -1.29 -25.73
N ARG A 206 8.75 -2.43 -26.22
CA ARG A 206 8.03 -3.25 -27.20
C ARG A 206 6.71 -3.78 -26.68
N ASP A 207 6.68 -4.22 -25.42
CA ASP A 207 5.48 -4.79 -24.81
C ASP A 207 4.44 -3.68 -24.57
N LEU A 208 4.89 -2.48 -24.21
CA LEU A 208 4.03 -1.30 -24.10
C LEU A 208 3.46 -0.87 -25.44
N GLU A 209 4.28 -0.83 -26.52
CA GLU A 209 3.79 -0.56 -27.87
C GLU A 209 2.69 -1.55 -28.26
N ARG A 210 2.93 -2.86 -28.09
CA ARG A 210 1.92 -3.88 -28.36
C ARG A 210 0.62 -3.70 -27.59
N ALA A 211 0.71 -3.35 -26.32
CA ALA A 211 -0.46 -3.11 -25.48
C ALA A 211 -1.26 -1.90 -25.95
N LEU A 212 -0.57 -0.82 -26.33
CA LEU A 212 -1.21 0.41 -26.83
C LEU A 212 -1.82 0.21 -28.22
N ASP A 213 -1.15 -0.51 -29.10
CA ASP A 213 -1.68 -0.83 -30.45
C ASP A 213 -2.92 -1.74 -30.34
N ALA A 214 -2.91 -2.70 -29.41
CA ALA A 214 -4.08 -3.54 -29.15
C ALA A 214 -5.26 -2.74 -28.58
N ALA A 215 -5.00 -1.79 -27.70
CA ALA A 215 -6.03 -0.89 -27.16
C ALA A 215 -6.62 -0.03 -28.28
N GLU A 216 -5.78 0.58 -29.12
CA GLU A 216 -6.21 1.40 -30.26
C GLU A 216 -7.05 0.58 -31.25
N ALA A 217 -6.60 -0.64 -31.60
CA ALA A 217 -7.33 -1.55 -32.49
C ALA A 217 -8.69 -1.97 -31.94
N ALA A 218 -8.86 -1.99 -30.61
CA ALA A 218 -10.10 -2.27 -29.93
C ALA A 218 -10.98 -1.00 -29.70
N GLY A 219 -10.51 0.19 -30.09
CA GLY A 219 -11.19 1.45 -29.82
C GLY A 219 -11.15 1.89 -28.35
N LEU A 220 -10.16 1.40 -27.58
CA LEU A 220 -10.02 1.68 -26.16
C LEU A 220 -8.93 2.73 -25.91
N THR A 221 -9.11 3.51 -24.84
CA THR A 221 -8.14 4.54 -24.42
C THR A 221 -7.56 4.17 -23.05
N PRO A 222 -6.24 4.27 -22.84
CA PRO A 222 -5.66 4.11 -21.51
C PRO A 222 -6.23 5.13 -20.52
N ALA A 223 -6.67 4.66 -19.33
CA ALA A 223 -7.25 5.48 -18.27
C ALA A 223 -6.51 5.26 -16.93
N PRO A 224 -6.57 6.24 -15.99
CA PRO A 224 -5.95 6.07 -14.67
C PRO A 224 -6.76 5.06 -13.84
N LEU A 225 -6.14 3.93 -13.50
CA LEU A 225 -6.82 2.85 -12.76
C LEU A 225 -7.38 3.32 -11.40
N ARG A 226 -6.67 4.23 -10.71
CA ARG A 226 -7.12 4.79 -9.42
C ARG A 226 -8.53 5.40 -9.47
N ASP A 227 -8.93 5.94 -10.60
CA ASP A 227 -10.21 6.65 -10.77
C ASP A 227 -11.38 5.66 -10.93
N TYR A 228 -11.10 4.39 -11.19
CA TYR A 228 -12.07 3.33 -11.46
C TYR A 228 -12.16 2.27 -10.36
N VAL A 229 -11.25 2.30 -9.39
CA VAL A 229 -11.28 1.37 -8.25
C VAL A 229 -12.10 2.00 -7.13
N PRO A 230 -13.04 1.25 -6.49
CA PRO A 230 -13.88 1.77 -5.40
C PRO A 230 -13.05 2.33 -4.24
N GLU A 231 -13.55 3.38 -3.58
CA GLU A 231 -12.95 3.98 -2.39
C GLU A 231 -13.09 3.12 -1.12
#